data_27887e9ea24ea632a277ce03cf0115d8
#
_entry.id   27887e9ea24ea632a277ce03cf0115d8
#
_cell.length_a   1.000
_cell.length_b   1.000
_cell.length_c   1.000
_cell.angle_alpha   90.00
_cell.angle_beta   90.00
_cell.angle_gamma   90.00
#
_symmetry.space_group_name_H-M   'P 1'
#
loop_
_entity.id
_entity.type
_entity.pdbx_description
1 polymer ?
#
loop_
_entity_poly.entity_id
_entity_poly.type
_entity_poly.pdbx_seq_one_letter_code
_entity_poly.pdbx_strand_id
1 'polypeptide(L)'
;MSDETTREFTTVGVIGLGTMGAGIAEVFARNGYAVIGVEVNETGVERGRQHLEHSTGRAVKREKMTEEQQAELLGRITLTTEMKDLAVADLVIEAVVESLAVKKSIFRTLDDIVRDDAVLATNTSSLSVTEISTANSKPGRVVGVHFFNPAPVQNLVEIIRTVVTEPDVLADVQGLLRSLGKNPVVCGDKAGFIANTLLFGYLNHAVAMYEGKYASREDIDAAMRFGCGYPMGPLALLDLIGLDTAYEILDTMYKQGRDRLHAPAPILKQYVTAGLLGRKSGRGFYTYEAPDSPVVVDDAQTPSADDKPQLRHDIRLVGVVGTGTMAAGIVEVFAKAGHEVLFTGRGQDKIAGVVAAITKNFDKQIQRGRATEEQKTEVLGRVRGTTSLEDLKDVDLVVEAIAEDLAVKTTLFENLDEICKPGAILATTTSSLPIISMARVTKRPQHVIGMHFFNPATIMKLVEVVSTVATDEAVTETVLALCDQVGKVAVKCGDRAGFIVNALLFPYLNDAVKMLEAHYATADDIDLAMKLGCALPMGPFELLDVVGNDVSLAIQKELYLEFREPGFSPAPLLEHLVTAGYLGRKAGRGFRDYSAR
;
A
#
# COMPACT_ATOMS: atom_id res chain seq x y z
N MET A 1 29.92 5.56 9.87
CA MET A 1 30.36 6.89 9.44
C MET A 1 29.75 7.87 10.42
N SER A 2 30.52 8.79 11.01
CA SER A 2 30.06 9.74 12.02
C SER A 2 28.96 10.63 11.42
N ASP A 3 27.81 10.71 12.09
CA ASP A 3 26.64 11.53 11.71
C ASP A 3 26.84 13.03 12.04
N GLU A 4 28.07 13.52 12.12
CA GLU A 4 28.34 14.93 12.42
C GLU A 4 28.29 15.76 11.15
N THR A 5 27.33 16.71 11.08
CA THR A 5 27.32 17.79 10.08
C THR A 5 28.59 18.58 10.23
N THR A 6 29.33 18.78 9.14
CA THR A 6 30.53 19.63 9.11
C THR A 6 30.17 21.10 8.92
N ARG A 7 28.94 21.38 8.43
CA ARG A 7 28.42 22.71 8.14
C ARG A 7 27.45 23.19 9.22
N GLU A 8 27.63 24.40 9.69
CA GLU A 8 26.66 25.06 10.56
C GLU A 8 25.60 25.79 9.72
N PHE A 9 24.33 25.51 9.98
CA PHE A 9 23.19 26.19 9.38
C PHE A 9 22.55 27.08 10.44
N THR A 10 22.35 28.36 10.16
CA THR A 10 21.73 29.34 11.05
C THR A 10 20.56 30.06 10.38
N THR A 11 20.68 30.35 9.09
CA THR A 11 19.70 31.09 8.30
C THR A 11 19.25 30.29 7.08
N VAL A 12 17.94 30.11 6.94
CA VAL A 12 17.33 29.35 5.84
C VAL A 12 16.43 30.26 5.00
N GLY A 13 16.70 30.29 3.70
CA GLY A 13 15.83 30.90 2.71
C GLY A 13 14.74 29.95 2.24
N VAL A 14 13.52 30.42 2.05
CA VAL A 14 12.42 29.67 1.43
C VAL A 14 11.81 30.52 0.33
N ILE A 15 11.83 30.03 -0.92
CA ILE A 15 11.27 30.73 -2.08
C ILE A 15 9.94 30.09 -2.46
N GLY A 16 8.88 30.90 -2.50
CA GLY A 16 7.51 30.45 -2.66
C GLY A 16 6.87 30.10 -1.30
N LEU A 17 5.88 30.86 -0.89
CA LEU A 17 5.20 30.71 0.41
C LEU A 17 3.76 30.18 0.24
N GLY A 18 3.55 29.36 -0.77
CA GLY A 18 2.36 28.52 -0.87
C GLY A 18 2.29 27.49 0.28
N THR A 19 1.34 26.57 0.23
CA THR A 19 1.12 25.57 1.30
C THR A 19 2.41 24.84 1.70
N MET A 20 3.24 24.43 0.72
CA MET A 20 4.48 23.70 1.02
C MET A 20 5.56 24.62 1.58
N GLY A 21 5.85 25.75 0.93
CA GLY A 21 6.92 26.63 1.37
C GLY A 21 6.64 27.27 2.74
N ALA A 22 5.41 27.70 3.01
CA ALA A 22 5.02 28.17 4.33
C ALA A 22 5.19 27.07 5.41
N GLY A 23 4.80 25.83 5.09
CA GLY A 23 5.01 24.69 5.98
C GLY A 23 6.49 24.37 6.22
N ILE A 24 7.34 24.48 5.20
CA ILE A 24 8.80 24.30 5.32
C ILE A 24 9.38 25.43 6.20
N ALA A 25 9.00 26.68 5.95
CA ALA A 25 9.41 27.82 6.77
C ALA A 25 9.02 27.62 8.24
N GLU A 26 7.81 27.14 8.52
CA GLU A 26 7.36 26.79 9.88
C GLU A 26 8.25 25.71 10.51
N VAL A 27 8.62 24.64 9.78
CA VAL A 27 9.48 23.56 10.30
C VAL A 27 10.82 24.11 10.78
N PHE A 28 11.48 24.94 9.98
CA PHE A 28 12.77 25.53 10.34
C PHE A 28 12.66 26.52 11.50
N ALA A 29 11.70 27.43 11.45
CA ALA A 29 11.49 28.43 12.50
C ALA A 29 11.12 27.78 13.86
N ARG A 30 10.35 26.70 13.83
CA ARG A 30 10.01 25.90 15.04
C ARG A 30 11.25 25.29 15.70
N ASN A 31 12.26 24.97 14.92
CA ASN A 31 13.52 24.38 15.39
C ASN A 31 14.63 25.45 15.65
N GLY A 32 14.27 26.74 15.70
CA GLY A 32 15.16 27.79 16.15
C GLY A 32 15.94 28.53 15.05
N TYR A 33 15.76 28.16 13.78
CA TYR A 33 16.43 28.79 12.65
C TYR A 33 15.81 30.14 12.29
N ALA A 34 16.64 31.11 11.87
CA ALA A 34 16.17 32.32 11.22
C ALA A 34 15.70 31.94 9.79
N VAL A 35 14.52 32.39 9.39
CA VAL A 35 13.94 32.06 8.08
C VAL A 35 13.66 33.34 7.28
N ILE A 36 14.09 33.36 6.02
CA ILE A 36 13.76 34.40 5.08
C ILE A 36 12.83 33.81 4.03
N GLY A 37 11.55 34.19 4.06
CA GLY A 37 10.54 33.75 3.11
C GLY A 37 10.38 34.76 1.98
N VAL A 38 10.57 34.32 0.73
CA VAL A 38 10.53 35.19 -0.46
C VAL A 38 9.35 34.84 -1.34
N GLU A 39 8.60 35.85 -1.77
CA GLU A 39 7.51 35.75 -2.75
C GLU A 39 7.64 36.78 -3.88
N VAL A 40 6.95 36.53 -4.99
CA VAL A 40 7.05 37.36 -6.19
C VAL A 40 6.42 38.74 -6.02
N ASN A 41 5.50 38.91 -5.06
CA ASN A 41 4.80 40.17 -4.80
C ASN A 41 4.17 40.21 -3.40
N GLU A 42 3.72 41.37 -2.97
CA GLU A 42 3.10 41.57 -1.64
C GLU A 42 1.85 40.70 -1.40
N THR A 43 1.06 40.44 -2.44
CA THR A 43 -0.09 39.53 -2.33
C THR A 43 0.34 38.11 -1.99
N GLY A 44 1.44 37.62 -2.56
CA GLY A 44 2.05 36.34 -2.23
C GLY A 44 2.58 36.32 -0.80
N VAL A 45 3.26 37.38 -0.38
CA VAL A 45 3.77 37.57 0.99
C VAL A 45 2.61 37.48 2.00
N GLU A 46 1.53 38.20 1.76
CA GLU A 46 0.37 38.19 2.65
C GLU A 46 -0.31 36.82 2.71
N ARG A 47 -0.42 36.11 1.58
CA ARG A 47 -0.92 34.74 1.54
C ARG A 47 -0.02 33.79 2.32
N GLY A 48 1.29 33.93 2.19
CA GLY A 48 2.27 33.15 2.96
C GLY A 48 2.12 33.38 4.46
N ARG A 49 1.93 34.63 4.88
CA ARG A 49 1.62 34.98 6.28
C ARG A 49 0.37 34.26 6.78
N GLN A 50 -0.71 34.32 6.01
CA GLN A 50 -1.96 33.64 6.36
C GLN A 50 -1.81 32.12 6.46
N HIS A 51 -1.03 31.48 5.60
CA HIS A 51 -0.71 30.07 5.72
C HIS A 51 0.01 29.73 7.00
N LEU A 52 1.03 30.51 7.39
CA LEU A 52 1.79 30.34 8.64
C LEU A 52 0.89 30.53 9.86
N GLU A 53 0.12 31.62 9.92
CA GLU A 53 -0.79 31.92 11.03
C GLU A 53 -1.88 30.85 11.17
N HIS A 54 -2.44 30.38 10.05
CA HIS A 54 -3.45 29.33 10.05
C HIS A 54 -2.89 28.00 10.55
N SER A 55 -1.71 27.59 10.07
CA SER A 55 -1.07 26.33 10.47
C SER A 55 -0.69 26.34 11.96
N THR A 56 0.01 27.37 12.41
CA THR A 56 0.44 27.52 13.81
C THR A 56 -0.74 27.71 14.75
N GLY A 57 -1.76 28.50 14.35
CA GLY A 57 -2.99 28.68 15.12
C GLY A 57 -3.79 27.37 15.30
N ARG A 58 -3.76 26.48 14.30
CA ARG A 58 -4.32 25.11 14.47
C ARG A 58 -3.52 24.28 15.48
N ALA A 59 -2.19 24.46 15.52
CA ALA A 59 -1.35 23.78 16.51
C ALA A 59 -1.66 24.27 17.94
N VAL A 60 -1.87 25.57 18.11
CA VAL A 60 -2.29 26.17 19.39
C VAL A 60 -3.67 25.63 19.80
N LYS A 61 -4.68 25.67 18.93
CA LYS A 61 -6.02 25.13 19.20
C LYS A 61 -6.03 23.65 19.59
N ARG A 62 -5.02 22.89 19.16
CA ARG A 62 -4.87 21.46 19.48
C ARG A 62 -3.92 21.22 20.65
N GLU A 63 -3.55 22.27 21.39
CA GLU A 63 -2.64 22.19 22.55
C GLU A 63 -1.26 21.57 22.24
N LYS A 64 -0.83 21.68 20.97
CA LYS A 64 0.50 21.22 20.51
C LYS A 64 1.55 22.32 20.56
N MET A 65 1.13 23.55 20.85
CA MET A 65 1.97 24.76 20.89
C MET A 65 1.27 25.79 21.78
N THR A 66 2.03 26.60 22.54
CA THR A 66 1.47 27.76 23.25
C THR A 66 1.43 28.99 22.36
N GLU A 67 0.68 30.03 22.76
CA GLU A 67 0.65 31.31 22.04
C GLU A 67 2.02 31.99 22.05
N GLU A 68 2.79 31.88 23.16
CA GLU A 68 4.14 32.41 23.26
C GLU A 68 5.08 31.70 22.27
N GLN A 69 5.00 30.36 22.18
CA GLN A 69 5.78 29.59 21.21
C GLN A 69 5.42 29.95 19.77
N GLN A 70 4.14 30.21 19.49
CA GLN A 70 3.69 30.68 18.18
C GLN A 70 4.30 32.04 17.85
N ALA A 71 4.22 33.00 18.78
CA ALA A 71 4.76 34.34 18.59
C ALA A 71 6.29 34.30 18.36
N GLU A 72 7.01 33.50 19.14
CA GLU A 72 8.45 33.30 18.98
C GLU A 72 8.80 32.68 17.63
N LEU A 73 8.07 31.64 17.21
CA LEU A 73 8.25 31.00 15.89
C LEU A 73 8.04 32.01 14.76
N LEU A 74 6.91 32.72 14.77
CA LEU A 74 6.59 33.71 13.73
C LEU A 74 7.61 34.87 13.74
N GLY A 75 8.13 35.24 14.90
CA GLY A 75 9.18 36.25 15.04
C GLY A 75 10.53 35.89 14.41
N ARG A 76 10.78 34.60 14.14
CA ARG A 76 11.98 34.12 13.43
C ARG A 76 11.83 34.17 11.92
N ILE A 77 10.64 34.45 11.38
CA ILE A 77 10.36 34.46 9.94
C ILE A 77 10.25 35.89 9.42
N THR A 78 11.16 36.24 8.55
CA THR A 78 11.12 37.51 7.79
C THR A 78 10.54 37.24 6.41
N LEU A 79 9.48 37.94 6.03
CA LEU A 79 8.82 37.82 4.72
C LEU A 79 9.20 39.01 3.84
N THR A 80 9.58 38.78 2.57
CA THR A 80 10.05 39.78 1.64
C THR A 80 9.70 39.47 0.20
N THR A 81 9.75 40.47 -0.67
CA THR A 81 9.69 40.28 -2.13
C THR A 81 11.08 40.31 -2.78
N GLU A 82 12.14 40.58 -1.99
CA GLU A 82 13.48 40.82 -2.49
C GLU A 82 14.36 39.57 -2.40
N MET A 83 14.67 38.97 -3.55
CA MET A 83 15.56 37.79 -3.62
C MET A 83 16.96 38.08 -3.04
N LYS A 84 17.47 39.33 -3.12
CA LYS A 84 18.78 39.69 -2.57
C LYS A 84 18.90 39.50 -1.06
N ASP A 85 17.79 39.47 -0.33
CA ASP A 85 17.81 39.25 1.12
C ASP A 85 18.29 37.83 1.47
N LEU A 86 18.29 36.88 0.49
CA LEU A 86 18.83 35.53 0.63
C LEU A 86 20.37 35.46 0.64
N ALA A 87 21.07 36.58 0.43
CA ALA A 87 22.55 36.62 0.39
C ALA A 87 23.20 36.08 1.67
N VAL A 88 22.50 36.13 2.81
CA VAL A 88 22.97 35.65 4.12
C VAL A 88 22.57 34.22 4.43
N ALA A 89 21.78 33.58 3.58
CA ALA A 89 21.27 32.22 3.82
C ALA A 89 22.36 31.16 3.65
N ASP A 90 22.37 30.18 4.54
CA ASP A 90 23.25 29.01 4.49
C ASP A 90 22.64 27.89 3.64
N LEU A 91 21.31 27.85 3.61
CA LEU A 91 20.49 26.93 2.82
C LEU A 91 19.34 27.71 2.19
N VAL A 92 19.07 27.51 0.91
CA VAL A 92 17.86 28.04 0.24
C VAL A 92 17.04 26.88 -0.31
N ILE A 93 15.77 26.79 0.08
CA ILE A 93 14.82 25.78 -0.41
C ILE A 93 13.78 26.46 -1.32
N GLU A 94 13.73 26.04 -2.56
CA GLU A 94 12.75 26.52 -3.53
C GLU A 94 11.49 25.60 -3.49
N ALA A 95 10.31 26.22 -3.35
CA ALA A 95 9.00 25.56 -3.27
C ALA A 95 7.92 26.31 -4.08
N VAL A 96 8.28 26.77 -5.28
CA VAL A 96 7.38 27.47 -6.22
C VAL A 96 6.60 26.49 -7.09
N VAL A 97 5.83 27.01 -8.05
CA VAL A 97 5.06 26.20 -9.02
C VAL A 97 5.95 25.16 -9.74
N GLU A 98 5.37 24.01 -10.05
CA GLU A 98 6.07 22.86 -10.64
C GLU A 98 6.34 23.10 -12.14
N SER A 99 7.25 24.02 -12.43
CA SER A 99 7.69 24.41 -13.77
C SER A 99 9.21 24.43 -13.86
N LEU A 100 9.76 23.55 -14.69
CA LEU A 100 11.21 23.43 -14.88
C LEU A 100 11.85 24.77 -15.30
N ALA A 101 11.19 25.51 -16.20
CA ALA A 101 11.70 26.80 -16.68
C ALA A 101 11.77 27.85 -15.55
N VAL A 102 10.74 27.91 -14.69
CA VAL A 102 10.70 28.84 -13.54
C VAL A 102 11.77 28.44 -12.53
N LYS A 103 11.88 27.18 -12.17
CA LYS A 103 12.88 26.69 -11.20
C LYS A 103 14.32 26.95 -11.71
N LYS A 104 14.61 26.64 -12.98
CA LYS A 104 15.92 26.95 -13.58
C LYS A 104 16.24 28.45 -13.57
N SER A 105 15.25 29.34 -13.78
CA SER A 105 15.45 30.79 -13.69
C SER A 105 15.81 31.21 -12.26
N ILE A 106 15.12 30.66 -11.24
CA ILE A 106 15.42 30.95 -9.84
C ILE A 106 16.85 30.51 -9.50
N PHE A 107 17.24 29.28 -9.88
CA PHE A 107 18.58 28.76 -9.57
C PHE A 107 19.71 29.56 -10.26
N ARG A 108 19.48 30.14 -11.43
CA ARG A 108 20.43 31.11 -12.04
C ARG A 108 20.52 32.38 -11.22
N THR A 109 19.38 32.96 -10.81
CA THR A 109 19.35 34.16 -10.00
C THR A 109 20.04 33.95 -8.65
N LEU A 110 19.85 32.79 -8.02
CA LEU A 110 20.51 32.45 -6.75
C LEU A 110 22.03 32.34 -6.89
N ASP A 111 22.52 31.98 -8.06
CA ASP A 111 23.96 31.88 -8.32
C ASP A 111 24.71 33.21 -8.10
N ASP A 112 24.03 34.31 -8.45
CA ASP A 112 24.57 35.67 -8.31
C ASP A 112 24.33 36.28 -6.90
N ILE A 113 23.45 35.68 -6.08
CA ILE A 113 23.00 36.30 -4.82
C ILE A 113 23.64 35.64 -3.61
N VAL A 114 23.59 34.27 -3.55
CA VAL A 114 23.99 33.56 -2.35
C VAL A 114 25.49 33.27 -2.31
N ARG A 115 26.02 33.07 -1.12
CA ARG A 115 27.43 32.69 -0.94
C ARG A 115 27.75 31.40 -1.69
N ASP A 116 29.00 31.26 -2.06
CA ASP A 116 29.53 30.11 -2.80
C ASP A 116 29.36 28.78 -2.08
N ASP A 117 29.36 28.82 -0.76
CA ASP A 117 29.23 27.66 0.12
C ASP A 117 27.77 27.37 0.55
N ALA A 118 26.81 28.23 0.19
CA ALA A 118 25.41 28.00 0.49
C ALA A 118 24.87 26.77 -0.26
N VAL A 119 24.09 25.94 0.43
CA VAL A 119 23.38 24.80 -0.16
C VAL A 119 22.09 25.29 -0.83
N LEU A 120 21.82 24.78 -2.02
CA LEU A 120 20.58 25.07 -2.75
C LEU A 120 19.73 23.81 -2.86
N ALA A 121 18.47 23.90 -2.51
CA ALA A 121 17.55 22.77 -2.55
C ALA A 121 16.28 23.10 -3.33
N THR A 122 15.71 22.11 -4.00
CA THR A 122 14.39 22.20 -4.64
C THR A 122 13.42 21.22 -4.01
N ASN A 123 12.19 21.67 -3.73
CA ASN A 123 11.11 20.82 -3.21
C ASN A 123 10.22 20.28 -4.34
N THR A 124 10.79 19.99 -5.50
CA THR A 124 10.05 19.36 -6.61
C THR A 124 9.60 17.96 -6.24
N SER A 125 8.46 17.52 -6.77
CA SER A 125 7.95 16.16 -6.61
C SER A 125 8.20 15.25 -7.83
N SER A 126 8.52 15.83 -8.99
CA SER A 126 8.54 15.10 -10.26
C SER A 126 9.55 15.60 -11.28
N LEU A 127 10.06 16.81 -11.13
CA LEU A 127 11.02 17.38 -12.08
C LEU A 127 12.44 16.88 -11.81
N SER A 128 13.27 16.81 -12.85
CA SER A 128 14.67 16.43 -12.73
C SER A 128 15.47 17.46 -11.92
N VAL A 129 15.96 17.04 -10.76
CA VAL A 129 16.85 17.85 -9.92
C VAL A 129 18.17 18.10 -10.64
N THR A 130 18.65 17.14 -11.45
CA THR A 130 19.84 17.29 -12.29
C THR A 130 19.68 18.45 -13.28
N GLU A 131 18.53 18.53 -13.98
CA GLU A 131 18.29 19.65 -14.90
C GLU A 131 18.20 21.00 -14.19
N ILE A 132 17.64 21.03 -12.98
CA ILE A 132 17.60 22.24 -12.16
C ILE A 132 19.01 22.63 -11.72
N SER A 133 19.82 21.66 -11.25
CA SER A 133 21.18 21.89 -10.75
C SER A 133 22.10 22.48 -11.81
N THR A 134 21.97 22.05 -13.07
CA THR A 134 22.81 22.57 -14.18
C THR A 134 22.49 24.02 -14.57
N ALA A 135 21.44 24.62 -14.02
CA ALA A 135 21.20 26.05 -14.16
C ALA A 135 22.07 26.90 -13.23
N ASN A 136 22.76 26.31 -12.27
CA ASN A 136 23.70 26.94 -11.34
C ASN A 136 25.15 26.68 -11.77
N SER A 137 26.07 27.63 -11.56
CA SER A 137 27.50 27.50 -11.92
C SER A 137 28.21 26.44 -11.06
N LYS A 138 27.67 26.13 -9.87
CA LYS A 138 28.17 25.11 -8.92
C LYS A 138 27.10 24.04 -8.68
N PRO A 139 26.83 23.18 -9.65
CA PRO A 139 25.73 22.21 -9.56
C PRO A 139 25.92 21.18 -8.42
N GLY A 140 27.15 20.99 -7.93
CA GLY A 140 27.48 20.09 -6.83
C GLY A 140 26.84 20.48 -5.48
N ARG A 141 26.53 21.78 -5.27
CA ARG A 141 25.85 22.28 -4.07
C ARG A 141 24.31 22.17 -4.12
N VAL A 142 23.78 21.64 -5.22
CA VAL A 142 22.34 21.52 -5.43
C VAL A 142 21.85 20.13 -5.09
N VAL A 143 20.73 20.05 -4.35
CA VAL A 143 20.10 18.79 -3.91
C VAL A 143 18.57 18.91 -4.00
N GLY A 144 17.88 17.81 -4.23
CA GLY A 144 16.43 17.78 -4.02
C GLY A 144 16.10 17.53 -2.55
N VAL A 145 15.12 18.23 -2.00
CA VAL A 145 14.62 18.01 -0.64
C VAL A 145 13.10 18.03 -0.68
N HIS A 146 12.52 16.85 -0.89
CA HIS A 146 11.10 16.67 -1.09
C HIS A 146 10.37 16.44 0.25
N PHE A 147 9.70 17.48 0.74
CA PHE A 147 8.82 17.41 1.91
C PHE A 147 7.44 16.95 1.49
N PHE A 148 6.78 16.18 2.38
CA PHE A 148 5.40 15.74 2.19
C PHE A 148 4.40 16.69 2.85
N ASN A 149 3.26 16.88 2.22
CA ASN A 149 2.21 17.78 2.71
C ASN A 149 1.36 17.11 3.82
N PRO A 150 1.12 17.76 4.97
CA PRO A 150 1.66 19.05 5.43
C PRO A 150 3.08 18.91 6.02
N ALA A 151 4.03 19.75 5.59
CA ALA A 151 5.43 19.65 6.00
C ALA A 151 5.65 19.67 7.54
N PRO A 152 4.91 20.43 8.37
CA PRO A 152 5.06 20.40 9.81
C PRO A 152 4.61 19.09 10.46
N VAL A 153 3.78 18.29 9.80
CA VAL A 153 3.17 17.06 10.33
C VAL A 153 3.87 15.81 9.83
N GLN A 154 4.20 15.79 8.55
CA GLN A 154 4.85 14.65 7.91
C GLN A 154 6.31 14.53 8.32
N ASN A 155 6.71 13.33 8.74
CA ASN A 155 8.06 13.10 9.24
C ASN A 155 9.04 12.67 8.14
N LEU A 156 8.55 12.16 7.01
CA LEU A 156 9.39 11.76 5.89
C LEU A 156 9.88 12.97 5.09
N VAL A 157 11.14 12.94 4.69
CA VAL A 157 11.71 13.83 3.67
C VAL A 157 12.60 12.99 2.75
N GLU A 158 12.34 13.04 1.44
CA GLU A 158 13.21 12.40 0.44
C GLU A 158 14.31 13.40 0.05
N ILE A 159 15.55 12.95 0.11
CA ILE A 159 16.72 13.69 -0.37
C ILE A 159 17.12 13.10 -1.71
N ILE A 160 17.08 13.91 -2.74
CA ILE A 160 17.36 13.48 -4.11
C ILE A 160 18.78 13.92 -4.47
N ARG A 161 19.66 12.93 -4.62
CA ARG A 161 21.02 13.14 -5.10
C ARG A 161 21.05 13.11 -6.62
N THR A 162 21.68 14.08 -7.21
CA THR A 162 22.01 14.07 -8.65
C THR A 162 23.34 13.35 -8.89
N VAL A 163 23.70 13.17 -10.16
CA VAL A 163 25.03 12.65 -10.54
C VAL A 163 26.17 13.61 -10.23
N VAL A 164 25.86 14.87 -9.90
CA VAL A 164 26.84 15.92 -9.61
C VAL A 164 26.79 16.42 -8.15
N THR A 165 25.79 16.06 -7.37
CA THR A 165 25.67 16.48 -5.95
C THR A 165 26.88 16.01 -5.14
N GLU A 166 27.54 16.94 -4.46
CA GLU A 166 28.71 16.64 -3.63
C GLU A 166 28.32 15.79 -2.40
N PRO A 167 29.14 14.79 -2.03
CA PRO A 167 28.83 13.92 -0.88
C PRO A 167 28.69 14.69 0.43
N ASP A 168 29.47 15.76 0.64
CA ASP A 168 29.43 16.60 1.85
C ASP A 168 28.08 17.31 1.96
N VAL A 169 27.58 17.86 0.85
CA VAL A 169 26.27 18.51 0.78
C VAL A 169 25.15 17.52 1.16
N LEU A 170 25.25 16.29 0.66
CA LEU A 170 24.29 15.24 0.99
C LEU A 170 24.30 14.91 2.48
N ALA A 171 25.51 14.73 3.06
CA ALA A 171 25.68 14.41 4.48
C ALA A 171 25.18 15.56 5.38
N ASP A 172 25.51 16.81 5.06
CA ASP A 172 25.10 17.99 5.80
C ASP A 172 23.56 18.13 5.81
N VAL A 173 22.90 17.97 4.64
CA VAL A 173 21.43 18.03 4.54
C VAL A 173 20.76 16.89 5.28
N GLN A 174 21.32 15.67 5.24
CA GLN A 174 20.80 14.55 6.04
C GLN A 174 20.87 14.84 7.54
N GLY A 175 22.01 15.31 8.03
CA GLY A 175 22.22 15.68 9.42
C GLY A 175 21.26 16.80 9.87
N LEU A 176 21.12 17.85 9.06
CA LEU A 176 20.21 18.95 9.29
C LEU A 176 18.76 18.47 9.42
N LEU A 177 18.26 17.66 8.47
CA LEU A 177 16.88 17.17 8.52
C LEU A 177 16.62 16.27 9.73
N ARG A 178 17.60 15.46 10.16
CA ARG A 178 17.50 14.67 11.39
C ARG A 178 17.39 15.58 12.62
N SER A 179 18.17 16.68 12.68
CA SER A 179 18.07 17.66 13.79
C SER A 179 16.71 18.34 13.88
N LEU A 180 15.98 18.43 12.76
CA LEU A 180 14.60 18.93 12.71
C LEU A 180 13.56 17.87 13.15
N GLY A 181 13.97 16.67 13.57
CA GLY A 181 13.07 15.57 13.91
C GLY A 181 12.44 14.90 12.68
N LYS A 182 13.02 15.10 11.48
CA LYS A 182 12.58 14.43 10.26
C LYS A 182 13.33 13.11 10.04
N ASN A 183 12.75 12.25 9.23
CA ASN A 183 13.35 10.99 8.78
C ASN A 183 13.78 11.15 7.32
N PRO A 184 15.02 11.58 7.05
CA PRO A 184 15.51 11.69 5.70
C PRO A 184 15.82 10.31 5.10
N VAL A 185 15.36 10.08 3.86
CA VAL A 185 15.72 8.93 3.03
C VAL A 185 16.43 9.45 1.77
N VAL A 186 17.39 8.71 1.25
CA VAL A 186 18.20 9.13 0.10
C VAL A 186 17.88 8.28 -1.12
N CYS A 187 17.65 8.96 -2.24
CA CYS A 187 17.43 8.31 -3.53
C CYS A 187 18.11 9.04 -4.69
N GLY A 188 18.10 8.45 -5.86
CA GLY A 188 18.55 9.06 -7.11
C GLY A 188 17.52 10.00 -7.72
N ASP A 189 17.88 10.66 -8.83
CA ASP A 189 17.05 11.63 -9.55
C ASP A 189 16.23 10.92 -10.65
N LYS A 190 15.04 10.44 -10.29
CA LYS A 190 14.02 9.94 -11.23
C LYS A 190 12.66 10.51 -10.82
N ALA A 191 11.79 10.78 -11.80
CA ALA A 191 10.44 11.25 -11.52
C ALA A 191 9.69 10.33 -10.53
N GLY A 192 9.09 10.91 -9.50
CA GLY A 192 8.35 10.19 -8.46
C GLY A 192 9.21 9.66 -7.31
N PHE A 193 10.53 9.77 -7.38
CA PHE A 193 11.49 9.37 -6.34
C PHE A 193 11.22 7.96 -5.81
N ILE A 194 11.11 7.74 -4.50
CA ILE A 194 10.75 6.43 -3.93
C ILE A 194 9.23 6.31 -3.78
N ALA A 195 8.65 7.19 -2.95
CA ALA A 195 7.27 7.03 -2.51
C ALA A 195 6.27 7.13 -3.67
N ASN A 196 6.35 8.17 -4.50
CA ASN A 196 5.41 8.33 -5.62
C ASN A 196 5.62 7.26 -6.70
N THR A 197 6.86 6.85 -6.98
CA THR A 197 7.13 5.79 -7.97
C THR A 197 6.39 4.49 -7.61
N LEU A 198 6.53 4.05 -6.37
CA LEU A 198 5.91 2.81 -5.90
C LEU A 198 4.40 2.96 -5.69
N LEU A 199 3.97 4.08 -5.09
CA LEU A 199 2.56 4.33 -4.81
C LEU A 199 1.74 4.46 -6.10
N PHE A 200 2.17 5.30 -7.04
CA PHE A 200 1.38 5.56 -8.25
C PHE A 200 1.40 4.40 -9.25
N GLY A 201 2.46 3.58 -9.26
CA GLY A 201 2.45 2.30 -9.99
C GLY A 201 1.34 1.37 -9.49
N TYR A 202 1.25 1.20 -8.17
CA TYR A 202 0.19 0.43 -7.53
C TYR A 202 -1.22 1.02 -7.76
N LEU A 203 -1.39 2.34 -7.58
CA LEU A 203 -2.67 3.01 -7.78
C LEU A 203 -3.15 2.91 -9.24
N ASN A 204 -2.26 3.11 -10.21
CA ASN A 204 -2.59 2.98 -11.63
C ASN A 204 -3.02 1.56 -12.00
N HIS A 205 -2.39 0.55 -11.40
CA HIS A 205 -2.79 -0.85 -11.60
C HIS A 205 -4.20 -1.12 -11.04
N ALA A 206 -4.55 -0.55 -9.89
CA ALA A 206 -5.91 -0.64 -9.35
C ALA A 206 -6.94 0.05 -10.27
N VAL A 207 -6.60 1.20 -10.87
CA VAL A 207 -7.45 1.87 -11.88
C VAL A 207 -7.64 0.98 -13.11
N ALA A 208 -6.57 0.36 -13.61
CA ALA A 208 -6.67 -0.56 -14.76
C ALA A 208 -7.53 -1.80 -14.45
N MET A 209 -7.46 -2.31 -13.23
CA MET A 209 -8.31 -3.40 -12.75
C MET A 209 -9.80 -2.99 -12.73
N TYR A 210 -10.09 -1.80 -12.25
CA TYR A 210 -11.45 -1.22 -12.27
C TYR A 210 -11.94 -0.96 -13.70
N GLU A 211 -11.12 -0.34 -14.56
CA GLU A 211 -11.45 -0.08 -15.97
C GLU A 211 -11.77 -1.36 -16.72
N GLY A 212 -11.01 -2.42 -16.46
CA GLY A 212 -11.24 -3.75 -17.02
C GLY A 212 -12.47 -4.48 -16.46
N LYS A 213 -13.23 -3.86 -15.56
CA LYS A 213 -14.42 -4.44 -14.88
C LYS A 213 -14.14 -5.80 -14.23
N TYR A 214 -12.92 -5.97 -13.76
CA TYR A 214 -12.52 -7.21 -13.10
C TYR A 214 -13.11 -7.33 -11.68
N ALA A 215 -13.19 -6.21 -10.98
CA ALA A 215 -13.85 -6.07 -9.69
C ALA A 215 -14.48 -4.67 -9.56
N SER A 216 -15.44 -4.51 -8.64
CA SER A 216 -16.02 -3.21 -8.33
C SER A 216 -15.02 -2.30 -7.60
N ARG A 217 -15.27 -0.99 -7.56
CA ARG A 217 -14.45 -0.05 -6.77
C ARG A 217 -14.48 -0.38 -5.27
N GLU A 218 -15.63 -0.81 -4.77
CA GLU A 218 -15.83 -1.23 -3.39
C GLU A 218 -15.01 -2.50 -3.07
N ASP A 219 -15.03 -3.49 -3.96
CA ASP A 219 -14.28 -4.74 -3.80
C ASP A 219 -12.76 -4.51 -3.83
N ILE A 220 -12.27 -3.69 -4.77
CA ILE A 220 -10.85 -3.35 -4.89
C ILE A 220 -10.38 -2.63 -3.61
N ASP A 221 -11.12 -1.63 -3.15
CA ASP A 221 -10.76 -0.86 -1.96
C ASP A 221 -10.85 -1.69 -0.68
N ALA A 222 -11.89 -2.52 -0.54
CA ALA A 222 -12.05 -3.43 0.59
C ALA A 222 -10.95 -4.50 0.62
N ALA A 223 -10.59 -5.07 -0.54
CA ALA A 223 -9.53 -6.05 -0.65
C ALA A 223 -8.19 -5.52 -0.09
N MET A 224 -7.77 -4.34 -0.49
CA MET A 224 -6.50 -3.77 -0.02
C MET A 224 -6.56 -3.31 1.45
N ARG A 225 -7.70 -2.78 1.91
CA ARG A 225 -7.88 -2.41 3.32
C ARG A 225 -7.87 -3.62 4.25
N PHE A 226 -8.61 -4.66 3.93
CA PHE A 226 -8.79 -5.80 4.83
C PHE A 226 -7.79 -6.93 4.58
N GLY A 227 -7.20 -7.01 3.38
CA GLY A 227 -6.16 -7.98 3.03
C GLY A 227 -4.74 -7.51 3.37
N CYS A 228 -4.44 -6.24 3.16
CA CYS A 228 -3.11 -5.67 3.42
C CYS A 228 -3.07 -4.77 4.67
N GLY A 229 -4.20 -4.48 5.30
CA GLY A 229 -4.28 -3.55 6.43
C GLY A 229 -4.02 -2.09 6.03
N TYR A 230 -4.21 -1.74 4.77
CA TYR A 230 -4.01 -0.37 4.32
C TYR A 230 -5.07 0.57 4.91
N PRO A 231 -4.71 1.78 5.30
CA PRO A 231 -5.65 2.72 5.94
C PRO A 231 -6.79 3.14 5.00
N MET A 232 -6.53 3.14 3.70
CA MET A 232 -7.47 3.53 2.65
C MET A 232 -7.30 2.64 1.43
N GLY A 233 -8.40 2.36 0.72
CA GLY A 233 -8.34 1.66 -0.55
C GLY A 233 -7.76 2.54 -1.67
N PRO A 234 -7.24 1.94 -2.74
CA PRO A 234 -6.52 2.67 -3.79
C PRO A 234 -7.38 3.70 -4.54
N LEU A 235 -8.65 3.39 -4.82
CA LEU A 235 -9.54 4.29 -5.57
C LEU A 235 -10.01 5.46 -4.70
N ALA A 236 -10.32 5.21 -3.43
CA ALA A 236 -10.61 6.26 -2.45
C ALA A 236 -9.38 7.16 -2.19
N LEU A 237 -8.17 6.59 -2.19
CA LEU A 237 -6.93 7.36 -2.05
C LEU A 237 -6.69 8.27 -3.26
N LEU A 238 -6.96 7.79 -4.47
CA LEU A 238 -6.89 8.61 -5.68
C LEU A 238 -7.87 9.79 -5.63
N ASP A 239 -9.10 9.56 -5.17
CA ASP A 239 -10.08 10.63 -4.98
C ASP A 239 -9.63 11.67 -3.93
N LEU A 240 -8.92 11.24 -2.89
CA LEU A 240 -8.35 12.12 -1.87
C LEU A 240 -7.18 12.96 -2.43
N ILE A 241 -6.28 12.35 -3.21
CA ILE A 241 -5.14 13.03 -3.85
C ILE A 241 -5.64 14.03 -4.89
N GLY A 242 -6.66 13.67 -5.63
CA GLY A 242 -7.17 14.36 -6.80
C GLY A 242 -6.70 13.69 -8.08
N LEU A 243 -7.66 13.33 -8.93
CA LEU A 243 -7.41 12.54 -10.14
C LEU A 243 -6.56 13.28 -11.19
N ASP A 244 -6.66 14.60 -11.27
CA ASP A 244 -5.80 15.45 -12.10
C ASP A 244 -4.35 15.40 -11.63
N THR A 245 -4.11 15.55 -10.34
CA THR A 245 -2.77 15.43 -9.74
C THR A 245 -2.18 14.05 -10.00
N ALA A 246 -2.98 12.99 -9.78
CA ALA A 246 -2.56 11.62 -10.03
C ALA A 246 -2.22 11.39 -11.51
N TYR A 247 -3.04 11.92 -12.42
CA TYR A 247 -2.79 11.83 -13.85
C TYR A 247 -1.48 12.53 -14.25
N GLU A 248 -1.23 13.75 -13.75
CA GLU A 248 -0.02 14.50 -14.04
C GLU A 248 1.25 13.82 -13.54
N ILE A 249 1.21 13.24 -12.33
CA ILE A 249 2.33 12.48 -11.77
C ILE A 249 2.64 11.25 -12.64
N LEU A 250 1.63 10.46 -12.95
CA LEU A 250 1.78 9.26 -13.80
C LEU A 250 2.28 9.61 -15.20
N ASP A 251 1.72 10.64 -15.84
CA ASP A 251 2.11 11.08 -17.19
C ASP A 251 3.57 11.56 -17.21
N THR A 252 3.99 12.29 -16.16
CA THR A 252 5.39 12.75 -16.00
C THR A 252 6.33 11.56 -15.82
N MET A 253 6.01 10.61 -14.93
CA MET A 253 6.80 9.40 -14.71
C MET A 253 6.91 8.56 -16.00
N TYR A 254 5.79 8.40 -16.71
CA TYR A 254 5.77 7.68 -17.99
C TYR A 254 6.60 8.37 -19.07
N LYS A 255 6.50 9.68 -19.19
CA LYS A 255 7.29 10.46 -20.18
C LYS A 255 8.79 10.36 -19.94
N GLN A 256 9.22 10.36 -18.68
CA GLN A 256 10.63 10.26 -18.32
C GLN A 256 11.15 8.82 -18.34
N GLY A 257 10.46 7.91 -17.67
CA GLY A 257 10.92 6.53 -17.47
C GLY A 257 10.55 5.57 -18.59
N ARG A 258 9.52 5.88 -19.39
CA ARG A 258 8.93 5.03 -20.43
C ARG A 258 8.49 3.65 -19.90
N ASP A 259 8.31 3.54 -18.59
CA ASP A 259 7.76 2.34 -17.99
C ASP A 259 6.24 2.30 -18.22
N ARG A 260 5.78 1.24 -18.87
CA ARG A 260 4.38 1.06 -19.22
C ARG A 260 3.46 1.01 -17.99
N LEU A 261 3.95 0.52 -16.86
CA LEU A 261 3.17 0.48 -15.62
C LEU A 261 2.80 1.87 -15.09
N HIS A 262 3.59 2.89 -15.45
CA HIS A 262 3.29 4.29 -15.13
C HIS A 262 2.45 5.00 -16.21
N ALA A 263 2.17 4.38 -17.37
CA ALA A 263 1.27 4.97 -18.35
C ALA A 263 -0.13 5.13 -17.73
N PRO A 264 -0.68 6.37 -17.61
CA PRO A 264 -1.98 6.55 -16.96
C PRO A 264 -3.06 5.70 -17.63
N ALA A 265 -3.85 4.97 -16.84
CA ALA A 265 -4.98 4.22 -17.36
C ALA A 265 -5.95 5.17 -18.11
N PRO A 266 -6.46 4.79 -19.29
CA PRO A 266 -7.28 5.66 -20.14
C PRO A 266 -8.48 6.29 -19.42
N ILE A 267 -9.14 5.55 -18.53
CA ILE A 267 -10.29 6.03 -17.76
C ILE A 267 -9.92 7.20 -16.85
N LEU A 268 -8.69 7.22 -16.31
CA LEU A 268 -8.24 8.31 -15.44
C LEU A 268 -8.25 9.65 -16.20
N LYS A 269 -7.75 9.65 -17.46
CA LYS A 269 -7.82 10.82 -18.31
C LYS A 269 -9.26 11.25 -18.61
N GLN A 270 -10.16 10.28 -18.81
CA GLN A 270 -11.57 10.58 -19.06
C GLN A 270 -12.22 11.27 -17.85
N TYR A 271 -11.95 10.81 -16.63
CA TYR A 271 -12.44 11.45 -15.42
C TYR A 271 -11.93 12.88 -15.27
N VAL A 272 -10.62 13.08 -15.47
CA VAL A 272 -10.02 14.42 -15.42
C VAL A 272 -10.65 15.34 -16.47
N THR A 273 -10.81 14.87 -17.71
CA THR A 273 -11.43 15.65 -18.80
C THR A 273 -12.89 16.00 -18.48
N ALA A 274 -13.61 15.13 -17.80
CA ALA A 274 -15.00 15.34 -17.38
C ALA A 274 -15.14 16.22 -16.12
N GLY A 275 -14.02 16.68 -15.54
CA GLY A 275 -14.03 17.46 -14.29
C GLY A 275 -14.35 16.65 -13.04
N LEU A 276 -14.30 15.32 -13.12
CA LEU A 276 -14.51 14.40 -11.99
C LEU A 276 -13.17 14.19 -11.28
N LEU A 277 -12.79 15.14 -10.42
CA LEU A 277 -11.43 15.24 -9.88
C LEU A 277 -11.28 14.59 -8.48
N GLY A 278 -12.27 13.84 -8.03
CA GLY A 278 -12.30 13.24 -6.70
C GLY A 278 -12.98 14.15 -5.67
N ARG A 279 -12.55 14.05 -4.41
CA ARG A 279 -13.18 14.77 -3.29
C ARG A 279 -13.27 16.27 -3.50
N LYS A 280 -12.25 16.91 -4.02
CA LYS A 280 -12.22 18.36 -4.25
C LYS A 280 -13.31 18.86 -5.20
N SER A 281 -13.81 18.02 -6.11
CA SER A 281 -14.91 18.33 -7.01
C SER A 281 -16.25 17.71 -6.57
N GLY A 282 -16.26 16.95 -5.46
CA GLY A 282 -17.43 16.22 -4.96
C GLY A 282 -17.69 14.90 -5.70
N ARG A 283 -16.90 14.56 -6.73
CA ARG A 283 -17.04 13.32 -7.49
C ARG A 283 -15.74 12.89 -8.15
N GLY A 284 -15.43 11.60 -8.05
CA GLY A 284 -14.36 10.91 -8.72
C GLY A 284 -14.76 9.46 -8.96
N PHE A 285 -13.98 8.49 -8.46
CA PHE A 285 -14.39 7.10 -8.38
C PHE A 285 -15.63 6.93 -7.49
N TYR A 286 -15.72 7.74 -6.44
CA TYR A 286 -16.88 7.83 -5.53
C TYR A 286 -17.59 9.16 -5.69
N THR A 287 -18.84 9.21 -5.22
CA THR A 287 -19.61 10.44 -5.09
C THR A 287 -19.59 10.88 -3.62
N TYR A 288 -19.40 12.16 -3.39
CA TYR A 288 -19.28 12.75 -2.05
C TYR A 288 -20.45 13.68 -1.78
N GLU A 289 -20.82 13.88 -0.51
CA GLU A 289 -21.92 14.75 -0.08
C GLU A 289 -21.78 16.19 -0.60
N ALA A 290 -20.56 16.69 -0.64
CA ALA A 290 -20.19 18.00 -1.17
C ALA A 290 -18.70 18.00 -1.58
N PRO A 291 -18.22 18.98 -2.35
CA PRO A 291 -16.80 19.20 -2.56
C PRO A 291 -16.03 19.26 -1.23
N ASP A 292 -14.86 18.59 -1.21
CA ASP A 292 -13.99 18.42 -0.04
C ASP A 292 -14.58 17.62 1.15
N SER A 293 -15.84 17.18 1.08
CA SER A 293 -16.42 16.30 2.12
C SER A 293 -15.73 14.93 2.14
N PRO A 294 -15.44 14.36 3.32
CA PRO A 294 -14.98 12.98 3.43
C PRO A 294 -16.12 11.95 3.33
N VAL A 295 -17.39 12.39 3.31
CA VAL A 295 -18.57 11.53 3.37
C VAL A 295 -18.93 11.08 1.97
N VAL A 296 -18.77 9.77 1.72
CA VAL A 296 -19.24 9.11 0.49
C VAL A 296 -20.74 8.93 0.57
N VAL A 297 -21.44 9.21 -0.53
CA VAL A 297 -22.87 8.98 -0.69
C VAL A 297 -23.14 7.95 -1.79
N ASP A 298 -24.28 7.27 -1.69
CA ASP A 298 -24.68 6.29 -2.69
C ASP A 298 -24.89 6.94 -4.06
N ASP A 299 -24.50 6.23 -5.10
CA ASP A 299 -24.68 6.62 -6.49
C ASP A 299 -25.14 5.41 -7.33
N ALA A 300 -25.24 5.59 -8.65
CA ALA A 300 -25.70 4.54 -9.57
C ALA A 300 -24.81 3.28 -9.61
N GLN A 301 -23.59 3.33 -9.05
CA GLN A 301 -22.67 2.19 -8.98
C GLN A 301 -22.67 1.54 -7.59
N THR A 302 -23.23 2.20 -6.58
CA THR A 302 -23.33 1.65 -5.24
C THR A 302 -24.33 0.51 -5.23
N PRO A 303 -23.96 -0.71 -4.78
CA PRO A 303 -24.90 -1.82 -4.65
C PRO A 303 -26.10 -1.43 -3.76
N SER A 304 -27.31 -1.70 -4.21
CA SER A 304 -28.49 -1.38 -3.43
C SER A 304 -28.62 -2.29 -2.21
N ALA A 305 -29.40 -1.86 -1.23
CA ALA A 305 -29.68 -2.72 -0.07
C ALA A 305 -30.40 -4.03 -0.44
N ASP A 306 -31.10 -4.02 -1.58
CA ASP A 306 -31.80 -5.19 -2.12
C ASP A 306 -30.84 -6.16 -2.86
N ASP A 307 -29.63 -5.67 -3.23
CA ASP A 307 -28.59 -6.47 -3.89
C ASP A 307 -27.70 -7.23 -2.88
N LYS A 308 -28.05 -7.26 -1.59
CA LYS A 308 -27.30 -8.02 -0.60
C LYS A 308 -27.29 -9.50 -0.97
N PRO A 309 -26.10 -10.15 -0.99
CA PRO A 309 -25.99 -11.56 -1.29
C PRO A 309 -26.88 -12.40 -0.36
N GLN A 310 -27.55 -13.38 -0.92
CA GLN A 310 -28.46 -14.28 -0.18
C GLN A 310 -27.98 -15.72 -0.30
N LEU A 311 -28.26 -16.51 0.74
CA LEU A 311 -28.07 -17.95 0.67
C LEU A 311 -29.09 -18.56 -0.32
N ARG A 312 -28.60 -18.94 -1.50
CA ARG A 312 -29.40 -19.67 -2.51
C ARG A 312 -29.31 -21.20 -2.31
N HIS A 313 -28.29 -21.64 -1.59
CA HIS A 313 -28.09 -23.01 -1.14
C HIS A 313 -28.08 -23.04 0.39
N ASP A 314 -28.74 -24.04 0.99
CA ASP A 314 -28.72 -24.25 2.45
C ASP A 314 -27.38 -24.92 2.84
N ILE A 315 -26.60 -24.23 3.67
CA ILE A 315 -25.28 -24.68 4.13
C ILE A 315 -25.32 -24.93 5.63
N ARG A 316 -25.41 -26.19 6.06
CA ARG A 316 -25.45 -26.62 7.47
C ARG A 316 -24.19 -27.36 7.86
N LEU A 317 -23.76 -28.30 7.01
CA LEU A 317 -22.59 -29.12 7.22
C LEU A 317 -21.47 -28.72 6.28
N VAL A 318 -20.36 -28.23 6.85
CA VAL A 318 -19.18 -27.82 6.10
C VAL A 318 -18.08 -28.87 6.21
N GLY A 319 -17.60 -29.32 5.05
CA GLY A 319 -16.40 -30.13 4.94
C GLY A 319 -15.15 -29.30 4.79
N VAL A 320 -14.07 -29.62 5.48
CA VAL A 320 -12.75 -28.99 5.27
C VAL A 320 -11.72 -30.08 4.97
N VAL A 321 -11.03 -29.95 3.84
CA VAL A 321 -9.98 -30.90 3.45
C VAL A 321 -8.61 -30.30 3.73
N GLY A 322 -7.93 -30.83 4.73
CA GLY A 322 -6.60 -30.35 5.14
C GLY A 322 -6.45 -30.25 6.65
N THR A 323 -5.20 -30.20 7.11
CA THR A 323 -4.83 -30.14 8.53
C THR A 323 -3.73 -29.12 8.82
N GLY A 324 -3.42 -28.25 7.85
CA GLY A 324 -2.46 -27.15 8.00
C GLY A 324 -3.06 -25.98 8.80
N THR A 325 -2.26 -24.96 9.02
CA THR A 325 -2.64 -23.74 9.76
C THR A 325 -3.90 -23.08 9.18
N MET A 326 -3.98 -23.00 7.84
CA MET A 326 -5.16 -22.42 7.17
C MET A 326 -6.40 -23.28 7.40
N ALA A 327 -6.29 -24.60 7.20
CA ALA A 327 -7.41 -25.53 7.43
C ALA A 327 -7.93 -25.44 8.87
N ALA A 328 -7.05 -25.48 9.87
CA ALA A 328 -7.43 -25.35 11.28
C ALA A 328 -8.16 -24.02 11.56
N GLY A 329 -7.66 -22.92 10.99
CA GLY A 329 -8.31 -21.61 11.14
C GLY A 329 -9.68 -21.54 10.46
N ILE A 330 -9.85 -22.16 9.29
CA ILE A 330 -11.13 -22.22 8.57
C ILE A 330 -12.14 -23.07 9.35
N VAL A 331 -11.73 -24.24 9.86
CA VAL A 331 -12.56 -25.06 10.76
C VAL A 331 -13.07 -24.24 11.95
N GLU A 332 -12.18 -23.51 12.61
CA GLU A 332 -12.54 -22.64 13.75
C GLU A 332 -13.53 -21.55 13.34
N VAL A 333 -13.33 -20.88 12.19
CA VAL A 333 -14.20 -19.81 11.70
C VAL A 333 -15.63 -20.31 11.49
N PHE A 334 -15.81 -21.42 10.78
CA PHE A 334 -17.14 -21.98 10.52
C PHE A 334 -17.81 -22.51 11.79
N ALA A 335 -17.07 -23.21 12.66
CA ALA A 335 -17.61 -23.72 13.91
C ALA A 335 -18.03 -22.60 14.88
N LYS A 336 -17.30 -21.48 14.94
CA LYS A 336 -17.68 -20.28 15.69
C LYS A 336 -18.97 -19.64 15.18
N ALA A 337 -19.22 -19.70 13.88
CA ALA A 337 -20.44 -19.17 13.26
C ALA A 337 -21.66 -20.09 13.43
N GLY A 338 -21.49 -21.27 14.05
CA GLY A 338 -22.58 -22.19 14.36
C GLY A 338 -22.74 -23.36 13.40
N HIS A 339 -21.87 -23.50 12.39
CA HIS A 339 -21.89 -24.61 11.45
C HIS A 339 -21.30 -25.88 12.07
N GLU A 340 -21.89 -27.05 11.75
CA GLU A 340 -21.24 -28.34 11.94
C GLU A 340 -20.07 -28.45 10.94
N VAL A 341 -18.90 -28.84 11.42
CA VAL A 341 -17.70 -28.93 10.60
C VAL A 341 -17.10 -30.35 10.67
N LEU A 342 -16.97 -30.99 9.51
CA LEU A 342 -16.28 -32.25 9.35
C LEU A 342 -14.98 -32.01 8.56
N PHE A 343 -13.82 -32.23 9.17
CA PHE A 343 -12.55 -32.02 8.46
C PHE A 343 -11.78 -33.34 8.28
N THR A 344 -10.99 -33.39 7.20
CA THR A 344 -10.22 -34.60 6.86
C THR A 344 -8.73 -34.41 7.01
N GLY A 345 -8.05 -35.43 7.52
CA GLY A 345 -6.60 -35.51 7.65
C GLY A 345 -6.05 -36.88 7.29
N ARG A 346 -4.77 -36.93 6.89
CA ARG A 346 -4.12 -38.20 6.49
C ARG A 346 -3.83 -39.17 7.64
N GLY A 347 -4.08 -38.78 8.90
CA GLY A 347 -3.83 -39.60 10.07
C GLY A 347 -4.41 -38.98 11.33
N GLN A 348 -4.62 -39.78 12.35
CA GLN A 348 -5.22 -39.36 13.63
C GLN A 348 -4.37 -38.31 14.36
N ASP A 349 -3.05 -38.37 14.23
CA ASP A 349 -2.11 -37.37 14.77
C ASP A 349 -2.35 -35.99 14.18
N LYS A 350 -2.62 -35.90 12.88
CA LYS A 350 -2.93 -34.65 12.17
C LYS A 350 -4.29 -34.11 12.60
N ILE A 351 -5.28 -34.98 12.77
CA ILE A 351 -6.61 -34.60 13.26
C ILE A 351 -6.51 -34.06 14.70
N ALA A 352 -5.81 -34.75 15.58
CA ALA A 352 -5.58 -34.30 16.95
C ALA A 352 -4.83 -32.93 16.96
N GLY A 353 -3.91 -32.72 16.02
CA GLY A 353 -3.18 -31.46 15.85
C GLY A 353 -4.08 -30.27 15.53
N VAL A 354 -5.10 -30.43 14.68
CA VAL A 354 -6.09 -29.38 14.37
C VAL A 354 -6.91 -29.02 15.61
N VAL A 355 -7.43 -30.03 16.32
CA VAL A 355 -8.20 -29.82 17.56
C VAL A 355 -7.36 -29.12 18.62
N ALA A 356 -6.10 -29.55 18.79
CA ALA A 356 -5.16 -28.91 19.72
C ALA A 356 -4.85 -27.46 19.33
N ALA A 357 -4.73 -27.15 18.04
CA ALA A 357 -4.49 -25.77 17.57
C ALA A 357 -5.68 -24.85 17.88
N ILE A 358 -6.92 -25.31 17.62
CA ILE A 358 -8.14 -24.58 17.95
C ILE A 358 -8.25 -24.37 19.48
N THR A 359 -8.03 -25.43 20.26
CA THR A 359 -8.03 -25.36 21.73
C THR A 359 -7.04 -24.31 22.22
N LYS A 360 -5.79 -24.36 21.76
CA LYS A 360 -4.74 -23.40 22.13
C LYS A 360 -5.10 -21.96 21.77
N ASN A 361 -5.77 -21.76 20.63
CA ASN A 361 -6.22 -20.43 20.22
C ASN A 361 -7.31 -19.90 21.16
N PHE A 362 -8.28 -20.74 21.55
CA PHE A 362 -9.30 -20.39 22.53
C PHE A 362 -8.70 -20.11 23.92
N ASP A 363 -7.76 -20.92 24.40
CA ASP A 363 -7.10 -20.70 25.68
C ASP A 363 -6.45 -19.31 25.74
N LYS A 364 -5.77 -18.90 24.65
CA LYS A 364 -5.21 -17.54 24.56
C LYS A 364 -6.28 -16.44 24.56
N GLN A 365 -7.43 -16.69 23.92
CA GLN A 365 -8.54 -15.72 23.89
C GLN A 365 -9.20 -15.62 25.26
N ILE A 366 -9.38 -16.73 25.97
CA ILE A 366 -9.90 -16.76 27.35
C ILE A 366 -8.98 -16.02 28.31
N GLN A 367 -7.67 -16.27 28.25
CA GLN A 367 -6.68 -15.54 29.05
C GLN A 367 -6.72 -14.02 28.82
N ARG A 368 -7.13 -13.57 27.62
CA ARG A 368 -7.29 -12.15 27.24
C ARG A 368 -8.70 -11.61 27.49
N GLY A 369 -9.60 -12.39 28.09
CA GLY A 369 -10.99 -12.01 28.33
C GLY A 369 -11.83 -11.83 27.04
N ARG A 370 -11.45 -12.49 25.95
CA ARG A 370 -12.11 -12.37 24.63
C ARG A 370 -12.98 -13.58 24.28
N ALA A 371 -12.95 -14.64 25.08
CA ALA A 371 -13.79 -15.82 24.94
C ALA A 371 -14.03 -16.44 26.31
N THR A 372 -14.98 -17.39 26.41
CA THR A 372 -15.30 -18.16 27.61
C THR A 372 -15.07 -19.67 27.41
N GLU A 373 -14.98 -20.43 28.49
CA GLU A 373 -14.87 -21.92 28.44
C GLU A 373 -16.12 -22.56 27.81
N GLU A 374 -17.30 -21.96 28.01
CA GLU A 374 -18.55 -22.43 27.41
C GLU A 374 -18.48 -22.29 25.88
N GLN A 375 -18.03 -21.12 25.37
CA GLN A 375 -17.86 -20.89 23.93
C GLN A 375 -16.84 -21.87 23.32
N LYS A 376 -15.73 -22.13 24.00
CA LYS A 376 -14.73 -23.12 23.59
C LYS A 376 -15.35 -24.51 23.48
N THR A 377 -16.09 -24.94 24.51
CA THR A 377 -16.75 -26.26 24.56
C THR A 377 -17.78 -26.40 23.43
N GLU A 378 -18.59 -25.36 23.21
CA GLU A 378 -19.60 -25.33 22.16
C GLU A 378 -18.97 -25.45 20.77
N VAL A 379 -17.91 -24.66 20.48
CA VAL A 379 -17.22 -24.70 19.19
C VAL A 379 -16.55 -26.05 18.96
N LEU A 380 -15.84 -26.59 19.96
CA LEU A 380 -15.23 -27.92 19.84
C LEU A 380 -16.26 -29.03 19.67
N GLY A 381 -17.46 -28.87 20.22
CA GLY A 381 -18.58 -29.83 20.06
C GLY A 381 -19.11 -29.93 18.62
N ARG A 382 -18.92 -28.87 17.81
CA ARG A 382 -19.29 -28.84 16.38
C ARG A 382 -18.21 -29.35 15.44
N VAL A 383 -17.01 -29.63 15.95
CA VAL A 383 -15.85 -30.02 15.12
C VAL A 383 -15.62 -31.53 15.19
N ARG A 384 -15.62 -32.19 14.04
CA ARG A 384 -15.32 -33.61 13.92
C ARG A 384 -14.23 -33.86 12.88
N GLY A 385 -13.24 -34.66 13.22
CA GLY A 385 -12.17 -35.06 12.30
C GLY A 385 -12.35 -36.50 11.82
N THR A 386 -11.98 -36.76 10.56
CA THR A 386 -11.98 -38.08 9.95
C THR A 386 -10.73 -38.30 9.10
N THR A 387 -10.35 -39.57 8.90
CA THR A 387 -9.26 -39.94 7.97
C THR A 387 -9.79 -40.39 6.60
N SER A 388 -11.11 -40.44 6.41
CA SER A 388 -11.75 -40.85 5.16
C SER A 388 -12.39 -39.67 4.44
N LEU A 389 -12.14 -39.53 3.15
CA LEU A 389 -12.85 -38.55 2.27
C LEU A 389 -14.31 -38.95 2.08
N GLU A 390 -14.64 -40.26 2.11
CA GLU A 390 -16.01 -40.81 1.95
C GLU A 390 -16.99 -40.25 2.98
N ASP A 391 -16.50 -39.86 4.16
CA ASP A 391 -17.34 -39.26 5.19
C ASP A 391 -17.87 -37.86 4.81
N LEU A 392 -17.32 -37.23 3.77
CA LEU A 392 -17.78 -35.95 3.23
C LEU A 392 -19.01 -36.07 2.31
N LYS A 393 -19.55 -37.26 2.13
CA LYS A 393 -20.67 -37.51 1.19
C LYS A 393 -21.91 -36.64 1.42
N ASP A 394 -22.18 -36.25 2.65
CA ASP A 394 -23.40 -35.52 3.04
C ASP A 394 -23.17 -34.00 3.25
N VAL A 395 -21.93 -33.50 3.02
CA VAL A 395 -21.63 -32.09 3.23
C VAL A 395 -22.31 -31.18 2.18
N ASP A 396 -22.62 -29.97 2.58
CA ASP A 396 -23.23 -28.94 1.71
C ASP A 396 -22.18 -28.12 0.97
N LEU A 397 -21.04 -27.88 1.64
CA LEU A 397 -19.88 -27.14 1.15
C LEU A 397 -18.61 -27.88 1.53
N VAL A 398 -17.68 -28.03 0.60
CA VAL A 398 -16.30 -28.41 0.91
C VAL A 398 -15.38 -27.22 0.71
N VAL A 399 -14.52 -26.95 1.69
CA VAL A 399 -13.42 -25.98 1.58
C VAL A 399 -12.10 -26.73 1.58
N GLU A 400 -11.44 -26.77 0.42
CA GLU A 400 -10.14 -27.41 0.25
C GLU A 400 -9.02 -26.45 0.70
N ALA A 401 -8.14 -26.91 1.59
CA ALA A 401 -7.02 -26.18 2.16
C ALA A 401 -5.76 -27.07 2.30
N ILE A 402 -5.39 -27.73 1.19
CA ILE A 402 -4.18 -28.58 1.09
C ILE A 402 -3.01 -27.82 0.45
N ALA A 403 -1.93 -28.54 0.10
CA ALA A 403 -0.75 -27.95 -0.55
C ALA A 403 -1.10 -27.27 -1.88
N GLU A 404 -0.39 -26.19 -2.19
CA GLU A 404 -0.57 -25.38 -3.40
C GLU A 404 0.09 -26.08 -4.59
N ASP A 405 -0.55 -27.14 -5.07
CA ASP A 405 -0.13 -27.95 -6.22
C ASP A 405 -1.36 -28.29 -7.07
N LEU A 406 -1.34 -27.86 -8.33
CA LEU A 406 -2.49 -28.00 -9.22
C LEU A 406 -2.86 -29.46 -9.49
N ALA A 407 -1.88 -30.35 -9.67
CA ALA A 407 -2.15 -31.76 -9.94
C ALA A 407 -2.79 -32.46 -8.73
N VAL A 408 -2.31 -32.13 -7.52
CA VAL A 408 -2.88 -32.65 -6.27
C VAL A 408 -4.30 -32.14 -6.08
N LYS A 409 -4.55 -30.85 -6.32
CA LYS A 409 -5.87 -30.25 -6.16
C LYS A 409 -6.87 -30.78 -7.20
N THR A 410 -6.48 -30.91 -8.48
CA THR A 410 -7.37 -31.46 -9.52
C THR A 410 -7.78 -32.90 -9.20
N THR A 411 -6.83 -33.77 -8.78
CA THR A 411 -7.15 -35.14 -8.36
C THR A 411 -8.11 -35.15 -7.15
N LEU A 412 -7.92 -34.24 -6.19
CA LEU A 412 -8.85 -34.13 -5.06
C LEU A 412 -10.26 -33.71 -5.52
N PHE A 413 -10.36 -32.75 -6.45
CA PHE A 413 -11.66 -32.28 -6.94
C PHE A 413 -12.41 -33.37 -7.74
N GLU A 414 -11.69 -34.20 -8.50
CA GLU A 414 -12.28 -35.43 -9.12
C GLU A 414 -12.89 -36.36 -8.07
N ASN A 415 -12.15 -36.66 -7.01
CA ASN A 415 -12.64 -37.53 -5.91
C ASN A 415 -13.82 -36.89 -5.17
N LEU A 416 -13.76 -35.59 -4.87
CA LEU A 416 -14.86 -34.89 -4.17
C LEU A 416 -16.14 -34.85 -5.03
N ASP A 417 -15.99 -34.74 -6.35
CA ASP A 417 -17.13 -34.78 -7.28
C ASP A 417 -17.86 -36.13 -7.25
N GLU A 418 -17.12 -37.20 -7.07
CA GLU A 418 -17.70 -38.55 -6.93
C GLU A 418 -18.31 -38.80 -5.56
N ILE A 419 -17.69 -38.28 -4.49
CA ILE A 419 -18.07 -38.56 -3.11
C ILE A 419 -19.24 -37.69 -2.64
N CYS A 420 -19.17 -36.39 -2.88
CA CYS A 420 -20.13 -35.43 -2.32
C CYS A 420 -21.50 -35.52 -3.02
N LYS A 421 -22.56 -35.35 -2.23
CA LYS A 421 -23.93 -35.30 -2.74
C LYS A 421 -24.12 -34.32 -3.90
N PRO A 422 -25.09 -34.55 -4.79
CA PRO A 422 -25.49 -33.60 -5.80
C PRO A 422 -25.85 -32.25 -5.16
N GLY A 423 -25.39 -31.14 -5.77
CA GLY A 423 -25.64 -29.79 -5.25
C GLY A 423 -24.64 -29.29 -4.21
N ALA A 424 -23.74 -30.13 -3.71
CA ALA A 424 -22.65 -29.66 -2.85
C ALA A 424 -21.72 -28.68 -3.59
N ILE A 425 -21.35 -27.59 -2.91
CA ILE A 425 -20.41 -26.59 -3.42
C ILE A 425 -18.98 -27.06 -3.09
N LEU A 426 -18.09 -26.98 -4.07
CA LEU A 426 -16.68 -27.32 -3.92
C LEU A 426 -15.83 -26.06 -4.00
N ALA A 427 -15.26 -25.62 -2.89
CA ALA A 427 -14.45 -24.42 -2.80
C ALA A 427 -12.97 -24.75 -2.60
N THR A 428 -12.09 -23.96 -3.21
CA THR A 428 -10.64 -24.00 -3.01
C THR A 428 -10.13 -22.75 -2.34
N THR A 429 -9.09 -22.88 -1.51
CA THR A 429 -8.41 -21.73 -0.88
C THR A 429 -7.13 -21.34 -1.60
N THR A 430 -6.94 -21.80 -2.82
CA THR A 430 -5.76 -21.43 -3.62
C THR A 430 -5.54 -19.91 -3.64
N SER A 431 -4.30 -19.48 -3.68
CA SER A 431 -3.92 -18.08 -3.75
C SER A 431 -3.55 -17.61 -5.16
N SER A 432 -3.28 -18.55 -6.08
CA SER A 432 -2.75 -18.21 -7.41
C SER A 432 -3.09 -19.21 -8.52
N LEU A 433 -3.49 -20.44 -8.17
CA LEU A 433 -3.77 -21.46 -9.18
C LEU A 433 -5.12 -21.24 -9.88
N PRO A 434 -5.25 -21.53 -11.17
CA PRO A 434 -6.48 -21.31 -11.93
C PRO A 434 -7.59 -22.27 -11.46
N ILE A 435 -8.66 -21.71 -10.89
CA ILE A 435 -9.79 -22.47 -10.32
C ILE A 435 -10.55 -23.21 -11.40
N ILE A 436 -10.62 -22.63 -12.59
CA ILE A 436 -11.25 -23.28 -13.75
C ILE A 436 -10.63 -24.65 -14.08
N SER A 437 -9.34 -24.86 -13.79
CA SER A 437 -8.67 -26.16 -14.00
C SER A 437 -9.20 -27.22 -13.03
N MET A 438 -9.53 -26.83 -11.79
CA MET A 438 -10.18 -27.71 -10.82
C MET A 438 -11.67 -27.92 -11.16
N ALA A 439 -12.37 -26.89 -11.61
CA ALA A 439 -13.75 -27.01 -12.06
C ALA A 439 -13.92 -27.97 -13.24
N ARG A 440 -13.00 -27.92 -14.21
CA ARG A 440 -13.06 -28.72 -15.43
C ARG A 440 -13.01 -30.22 -15.22
N VAL A 441 -12.38 -30.70 -14.17
CA VAL A 441 -12.26 -32.12 -13.87
C VAL A 441 -13.49 -32.69 -13.13
N THR A 442 -14.44 -31.83 -12.75
CA THR A 442 -15.69 -32.22 -12.09
C THR A 442 -16.84 -32.30 -13.09
N LYS A 443 -17.91 -33.04 -12.76
CA LYS A 443 -19.19 -33.07 -13.51
C LYS A 443 -20.11 -31.92 -13.13
N ARG A 444 -19.67 -31.05 -12.18
CA ARG A 444 -20.40 -29.88 -11.64
C ARG A 444 -19.55 -28.62 -11.64
N PRO A 445 -18.94 -28.23 -12.78
CA PRO A 445 -18.06 -27.05 -12.82
C PRO A 445 -18.75 -25.76 -12.34
N GLN A 446 -20.10 -25.67 -12.46
CA GLN A 446 -20.90 -24.56 -11.97
C GLN A 446 -20.99 -24.47 -10.44
N HIS A 447 -20.66 -25.52 -9.70
CA HIS A 447 -20.60 -25.54 -8.24
C HIS A 447 -19.17 -25.42 -7.69
N VAL A 448 -18.20 -25.12 -8.54
CA VAL A 448 -16.81 -24.91 -8.10
C VAL A 448 -16.51 -23.42 -8.01
N ILE A 449 -15.88 -23.00 -6.89
CA ILE A 449 -15.62 -21.60 -6.57
C ILE A 449 -14.33 -21.45 -5.76
N GLY A 450 -13.72 -20.27 -5.80
CA GLY A 450 -12.62 -19.90 -4.89
C GLY A 450 -13.13 -19.23 -3.62
N MET A 451 -12.55 -19.59 -2.49
CA MET A 451 -12.70 -18.91 -1.20
C MET A 451 -11.30 -18.63 -0.64
N HIS A 452 -10.66 -17.60 -1.12
CA HIS A 452 -9.30 -17.28 -0.72
C HIS A 452 -9.28 -16.55 0.63
N PHE A 453 -8.96 -17.30 1.68
CA PHE A 453 -8.76 -16.78 3.04
C PHE A 453 -7.33 -16.28 3.24
N PHE A 454 -7.17 -15.24 4.06
CA PHE A 454 -5.87 -14.68 4.43
C PHE A 454 -5.39 -15.24 5.77
N ASN A 455 -4.10 -15.49 5.87
CA ASN A 455 -3.47 -16.07 7.08
C ASN A 455 -3.17 -14.99 8.13
N PRO A 456 -3.55 -15.15 9.41
CA PRO A 456 -4.35 -16.23 9.98
C PRO A 456 -5.87 -16.08 9.71
N ALA A 457 -6.53 -17.15 9.27
CA ALA A 457 -7.95 -17.10 8.90
C ALA A 457 -8.88 -16.65 10.05
N THR A 458 -8.50 -16.87 11.30
CA THR A 458 -9.25 -16.43 12.49
C THR A 458 -9.13 -14.92 12.79
N ILE A 459 -8.13 -14.24 12.23
CA ILE A 459 -7.84 -12.82 12.49
C ILE A 459 -8.16 -11.97 11.28
N MET A 460 -7.70 -12.38 10.11
CA MET A 460 -7.88 -11.64 8.86
C MET A 460 -9.35 -11.63 8.47
N LYS A 461 -9.86 -10.45 8.17
CA LYS A 461 -11.29 -10.27 7.87
C LYS A 461 -11.65 -10.59 6.43
N LEU A 462 -10.71 -10.46 5.49
CA LEU A 462 -10.96 -10.59 4.07
C LEU A 462 -11.12 -12.05 3.62
N VAL A 463 -12.07 -12.27 2.72
CA VAL A 463 -12.16 -13.45 1.85
C VAL A 463 -12.40 -12.97 0.43
N GLU A 464 -11.54 -13.35 -0.50
CA GLU A 464 -11.80 -13.16 -1.92
C GLU A 464 -12.64 -14.33 -2.43
N VAL A 465 -13.83 -14.01 -2.93
CA VAL A 465 -14.76 -14.97 -3.54
C VAL A 465 -14.55 -14.93 -5.04
N VAL A 466 -14.02 -16.01 -5.56
CA VAL A 466 -13.50 -16.07 -6.94
C VAL A 466 -14.37 -16.96 -7.80
N SER A 467 -15.07 -16.36 -8.75
CA SER A 467 -15.93 -17.05 -9.70
C SER A 467 -15.20 -17.35 -10.99
N THR A 468 -15.29 -18.59 -11.47
CA THR A 468 -14.82 -18.95 -12.80
C THR A 468 -15.87 -18.59 -13.86
N VAL A 469 -15.54 -18.73 -15.13
CA VAL A 469 -16.51 -18.57 -16.24
C VAL A 469 -17.63 -19.61 -16.23
N ALA A 470 -17.50 -20.68 -15.43
CA ALA A 470 -18.48 -21.74 -15.30
C ALA A 470 -19.30 -21.67 -14.01
N THR A 471 -18.88 -20.89 -13.01
CA THR A 471 -19.52 -20.82 -11.69
C THR A 471 -20.90 -20.17 -11.78
N ASP A 472 -21.93 -20.83 -11.23
CA ASP A 472 -23.29 -20.27 -11.14
C ASP A 472 -23.34 -19.06 -10.21
N GLU A 473 -24.14 -18.06 -10.57
CA GLU A 473 -24.34 -16.87 -9.74
C GLU A 473 -24.97 -17.23 -8.38
N ALA A 474 -25.86 -18.20 -8.32
CA ALA A 474 -26.46 -18.68 -7.07
C ALA A 474 -25.42 -19.26 -6.10
N VAL A 475 -24.36 -19.89 -6.62
CA VAL A 475 -23.21 -20.37 -5.84
C VAL A 475 -22.39 -19.18 -5.33
N THR A 476 -22.12 -18.22 -6.20
CA THR A 476 -21.39 -17.00 -5.84
C THR A 476 -22.13 -16.21 -4.76
N GLU A 477 -23.42 -15.95 -4.92
CA GLU A 477 -24.24 -15.29 -3.91
C GLU A 477 -24.24 -16.03 -2.56
N THR A 478 -24.39 -17.36 -2.61
CA THR A 478 -24.37 -18.19 -1.41
C THR A 478 -23.05 -18.04 -0.64
N VAL A 479 -21.91 -18.09 -1.34
CA VAL A 479 -20.59 -17.98 -0.71
C VAL A 479 -20.33 -16.58 -0.18
N LEU A 480 -20.76 -15.52 -0.88
CA LEU A 480 -20.71 -14.15 -0.39
C LEU A 480 -21.52 -13.98 0.90
N ALA A 481 -22.77 -14.45 0.91
CA ALA A 481 -23.64 -14.38 2.09
C ALA A 481 -23.07 -15.21 3.26
N LEU A 482 -22.51 -16.37 2.96
CA LEU A 482 -21.89 -17.24 3.96
C LEU A 482 -20.66 -16.55 4.60
N CYS A 483 -19.85 -15.87 3.82
CA CYS A 483 -18.72 -15.08 4.34
C CYS A 483 -19.19 -14.01 5.34
N ASP A 484 -20.29 -13.30 5.04
CA ASP A 484 -20.86 -12.33 5.97
C ASP A 484 -21.34 -13.01 7.28
N GLN A 485 -22.02 -14.15 7.18
CA GLN A 485 -22.47 -14.91 8.35
C GLN A 485 -21.30 -15.38 9.25
N VAL A 486 -20.17 -15.72 8.68
CA VAL A 486 -18.97 -16.10 9.44
C VAL A 486 -18.11 -14.90 9.87
N GLY A 487 -18.63 -13.67 9.72
CA GLY A 487 -17.99 -12.43 10.17
C GLY A 487 -16.80 -12.00 9.29
N LYS A 488 -16.80 -12.38 8.01
CA LYS A 488 -15.79 -11.99 7.03
C LYS A 488 -16.32 -10.88 6.10
N VAL A 489 -15.39 -10.08 5.59
CA VAL A 489 -15.65 -9.15 4.50
C VAL A 489 -15.35 -9.89 3.20
N ALA A 490 -16.37 -10.17 2.43
CA ALA A 490 -16.22 -10.81 1.13
C ALA A 490 -16.04 -9.76 0.04
N VAL A 491 -15.14 -10.03 -0.91
CA VAL A 491 -15.00 -9.28 -2.16
C VAL A 491 -15.13 -10.23 -3.33
N LYS A 492 -15.81 -9.81 -4.39
CA LYS A 492 -16.07 -10.62 -5.58
C LYS A 492 -15.05 -10.30 -6.67
N CYS A 493 -14.47 -11.33 -7.27
CA CYS A 493 -13.61 -11.18 -8.45
C CYS A 493 -13.68 -12.41 -9.36
N GLY A 494 -13.06 -12.30 -10.53
CA GLY A 494 -12.91 -13.40 -11.48
C GLY A 494 -11.70 -14.27 -11.20
N ASP A 495 -11.61 -15.40 -11.90
CA ASP A 495 -10.52 -16.37 -11.81
C ASP A 495 -9.32 -15.89 -12.65
N ARG A 496 -8.44 -15.12 -12.04
CA ARG A 496 -7.14 -14.67 -12.57
C ARG A 496 -6.06 -14.86 -11.53
N ALA A 497 -4.82 -15.05 -11.96
CA ALA A 497 -3.68 -15.16 -11.04
C ALA A 497 -3.62 -14.00 -10.05
N GLY A 498 -3.52 -14.32 -8.76
CA GLY A 498 -3.38 -13.35 -7.67
C GLY A 498 -4.65 -12.58 -7.30
N PHE A 499 -5.77 -12.84 -7.96
CA PHE A 499 -7.09 -12.25 -7.69
C PHE A 499 -7.04 -10.71 -7.62
N ILE A 500 -7.46 -10.07 -6.51
CA ILE A 500 -7.32 -8.62 -6.32
C ILE A 500 -6.05 -8.31 -5.53
N VAL A 501 -5.91 -8.89 -4.33
CA VAL A 501 -4.85 -8.50 -3.39
C VAL A 501 -3.47 -8.80 -3.95
N ASN A 502 -3.21 -10.06 -4.33
CA ASN A 502 -1.89 -10.45 -4.80
C ASN A 502 -1.55 -9.81 -6.14
N ALA A 503 -2.54 -9.64 -7.03
CA ALA A 503 -2.35 -8.97 -8.31
C ALA A 503 -1.97 -7.49 -8.17
N LEU A 504 -2.36 -6.82 -7.10
CA LEU A 504 -1.96 -5.43 -6.80
C LEU A 504 -0.71 -5.36 -5.93
N LEU A 505 -0.60 -6.23 -4.93
CA LEU A 505 0.48 -6.18 -3.93
C LEU A 505 1.82 -6.64 -4.50
N PHE A 506 1.88 -7.79 -5.19
CA PHE A 506 3.16 -8.37 -5.58
C PHE A 506 3.89 -7.62 -6.68
N PRO A 507 3.25 -7.03 -7.69
CA PRO A 507 3.93 -6.12 -8.61
C PRO A 507 4.55 -4.91 -7.91
N TYR A 508 3.86 -4.30 -6.95
CA TYR A 508 4.40 -3.23 -6.12
C TYR A 508 5.64 -3.68 -5.32
N LEU A 509 5.59 -4.86 -4.69
CA LEU A 509 6.73 -5.41 -3.96
C LEU A 509 7.91 -5.70 -4.90
N ASN A 510 7.63 -6.24 -6.08
CA ASN A 510 8.64 -6.52 -7.10
C ASN A 510 9.30 -5.24 -7.63
N ASP A 511 8.55 -4.15 -7.79
CA ASP A 511 9.10 -2.86 -8.20
C ASP A 511 10.02 -2.27 -7.11
N ALA A 512 9.71 -2.48 -5.82
CA ALA A 512 10.62 -2.13 -4.73
C ALA A 512 11.92 -2.95 -4.80
N VAL A 513 11.86 -4.24 -5.13
CA VAL A 513 13.06 -5.07 -5.32
C VAL A 513 13.89 -4.59 -6.50
N LYS A 514 13.27 -4.25 -7.64
CA LYS A 514 13.96 -3.67 -8.80
C LYS A 514 14.64 -2.34 -8.46
N MET A 515 13.98 -1.51 -7.64
CA MET A 515 14.54 -0.24 -7.16
C MET A 515 15.79 -0.46 -6.31
N LEU A 516 15.78 -1.45 -5.42
CA LEU A 516 16.94 -1.85 -4.62
C LEU A 516 18.07 -2.41 -5.49
N GLU A 517 17.75 -3.32 -6.42
CA GLU A 517 18.69 -3.93 -7.35
C GLU A 517 19.41 -2.90 -8.22
N ALA A 518 18.70 -1.86 -8.62
CA ALA A 518 19.25 -0.73 -9.36
C ALA A 518 20.13 0.21 -8.51
N HIS A 519 20.37 -0.08 -7.23
CA HIS A 519 21.08 0.77 -6.27
C HIS A 519 20.52 2.21 -6.20
N TYR A 520 19.22 2.35 -6.46
CA TYR A 520 18.55 3.64 -6.46
C TYR A 520 18.35 4.19 -5.05
N ALA A 521 17.98 3.32 -4.11
CA ALA A 521 17.88 3.59 -2.68
C ALA A 521 18.20 2.32 -1.88
N THR A 522 18.42 2.45 -0.57
CA THR A 522 18.62 1.29 0.32
C THR A 522 17.27 0.63 0.69
N ALA A 523 17.31 -0.63 1.11
CA ALA A 523 16.10 -1.32 1.57
C ALA A 523 15.43 -0.60 2.77
N ASP A 524 16.23 -0.03 3.67
CA ASP A 524 15.72 0.71 4.83
C ASP A 524 15.08 2.03 4.41
N ASP A 525 15.67 2.76 3.47
CA ASP A 525 15.11 4.00 2.93
C ASP A 525 13.79 3.75 2.20
N ILE A 526 13.72 2.69 1.40
CA ILE A 526 12.48 2.31 0.67
C ILE A 526 11.38 1.91 1.65
N ASP A 527 11.69 1.06 2.65
CA ASP A 527 10.70 0.67 3.67
C ASP A 527 10.21 1.88 4.46
N LEU A 528 11.12 2.77 4.85
CA LEU A 528 10.78 3.97 5.61
C LEU A 528 9.92 4.95 4.79
N ALA A 529 10.25 5.13 3.51
CA ALA A 529 9.50 5.99 2.60
C ALA A 529 8.04 5.51 2.48
N MET A 530 7.82 4.21 2.30
CA MET A 530 6.46 3.66 2.15
C MET A 530 5.67 3.68 3.47
N LYS A 531 6.33 3.44 4.60
CA LYS A 531 5.68 3.49 5.93
C LYS A 531 5.29 4.91 6.33
N LEU A 532 6.19 5.87 6.17
CA LEU A 532 5.96 7.24 6.63
C LEU A 532 5.30 8.13 5.57
N GLY A 533 5.63 7.93 4.29
CA GLY A 533 5.08 8.72 3.18
C GLY A 533 3.70 8.27 2.74
N CYS A 534 3.45 6.96 2.76
CA CYS A 534 2.19 6.36 2.29
C CYS A 534 1.34 5.77 3.41
N ALA A 535 1.78 5.90 4.66
CA ALA A 535 1.11 5.34 5.86
C ALA A 535 0.85 3.82 5.76
N LEU A 536 1.71 3.09 5.06
CA LEU A 536 1.59 1.64 4.99
C LEU A 536 2.01 0.99 6.31
N PRO A 537 1.33 -0.07 6.75
CA PRO A 537 1.61 -0.72 8.04
C PRO A 537 2.99 -1.37 8.09
N MET A 538 3.55 -1.71 6.93
CA MET A 538 4.83 -2.40 6.78
C MET A 538 5.53 -1.95 5.49
N GLY A 539 6.84 -1.84 5.51
CA GLY A 539 7.62 -1.58 4.31
C GLY A 539 7.69 -2.81 3.40
N PRO A 540 8.00 -2.63 2.10
CA PRO A 540 7.98 -3.73 1.13
C PRO A 540 8.94 -4.87 1.49
N PHE A 541 10.15 -4.58 1.96
CA PHE A 541 11.14 -5.62 2.32
C PHE A 541 10.82 -6.29 3.66
N GLU A 542 10.27 -5.54 4.62
CA GLU A 542 9.73 -6.14 5.85
C GLU A 542 8.61 -7.13 5.52
N LEU A 543 7.74 -6.79 4.58
CA LEU A 543 6.62 -7.63 4.17
C LEU A 543 7.09 -8.86 3.39
N LEU A 544 8.02 -8.70 2.44
CA LEU A 544 8.62 -9.82 1.70
C LEU A 544 9.26 -10.84 2.64
N ASP A 545 10.01 -10.39 3.65
CA ASP A 545 10.63 -11.28 4.63
C ASP A 545 9.62 -11.95 5.58
N VAL A 546 8.44 -11.35 5.81
CA VAL A 546 7.34 -11.96 6.57
C VAL A 546 6.60 -13.02 5.76
N VAL A 547 6.25 -12.72 4.52
CA VAL A 547 5.54 -13.63 3.61
C VAL A 547 6.45 -14.81 3.24
N GLY A 548 7.71 -14.53 3.00
CA GLY A 548 8.71 -15.46 2.49
C GLY A 548 9.03 -15.19 1.02
N ASN A 549 10.32 -15.03 0.74
CA ASN A 549 10.80 -14.68 -0.60
C ASN A 549 10.50 -15.74 -1.65
N ASP A 550 10.48 -17.02 -1.27
CA ASP A 550 10.09 -18.15 -2.13
C ASP A 550 8.60 -18.10 -2.50
N VAL A 551 7.74 -17.80 -1.56
CA VAL A 551 6.29 -17.63 -1.79
C VAL A 551 6.06 -16.42 -2.69
N SER A 552 6.72 -15.31 -2.39
CA SER A 552 6.63 -14.07 -3.18
C SER A 552 7.10 -14.28 -4.62
N LEU A 553 8.21 -15.01 -4.81
CA LEU A 553 8.71 -15.35 -6.14
C LEU A 553 7.74 -16.25 -6.91
N ALA A 554 7.14 -17.25 -6.25
CA ALA A 554 6.17 -18.14 -6.87
C ALA A 554 4.94 -17.35 -7.37
N ILE A 555 4.37 -16.49 -6.54
CA ILE A 555 3.22 -15.65 -6.91
C ILE A 555 3.60 -14.72 -8.06
N GLN A 556 4.77 -14.07 -8.00
CA GLN A 556 5.21 -13.16 -9.06
C GLN A 556 5.42 -13.88 -10.41
N LYS A 557 5.90 -15.13 -10.37
CA LYS A 557 6.02 -15.96 -11.58
C LYS A 557 4.66 -16.29 -12.18
N GLU A 558 3.67 -16.68 -11.38
CA GLU A 558 2.31 -16.94 -11.85
C GLU A 558 1.67 -15.70 -12.47
N LEU A 559 1.81 -14.53 -11.84
CA LEU A 559 1.35 -13.25 -12.39
C LEU A 559 1.99 -12.96 -13.75
N TYR A 560 3.31 -13.15 -13.87
CA TYR A 560 4.02 -12.95 -15.14
C TYR A 560 3.57 -13.95 -16.21
N LEU A 561 3.37 -15.21 -15.85
CA LEU A 561 2.94 -16.25 -16.77
C LEU A 561 1.53 -15.99 -17.32
N GLU A 562 0.63 -15.46 -16.51
CA GLU A 562 -0.73 -15.15 -16.94
C GLU A 562 -0.80 -13.86 -17.77
N PHE A 563 -0.29 -12.77 -17.20
CA PHE A 563 -0.46 -11.44 -17.82
C PHE A 563 0.51 -11.17 -18.97
N ARG A 564 1.66 -11.87 -19.02
CA ARG A 564 2.74 -11.63 -20.00
C ARG A 564 3.20 -10.18 -20.06
N GLU A 565 3.00 -9.43 -18.99
CA GLU A 565 3.43 -8.05 -18.87
C GLU A 565 4.90 -8.01 -18.39
N PRO A 566 5.84 -7.43 -19.15
CA PRO A 566 7.25 -7.37 -18.76
C PRO A 566 7.49 -6.73 -17.40
N GLY A 567 6.63 -5.77 -17.01
CA GLY A 567 6.67 -5.15 -15.68
C GLY A 567 6.47 -6.13 -14.54
N PHE A 568 5.76 -7.24 -14.78
CA PHE A 568 5.51 -8.30 -13.78
C PHE A 568 6.60 -9.38 -13.74
N SER A 569 7.61 -9.29 -14.63
CA SER A 569 8.75 -10.20 -14.57
C SER A 569 9.43 -10.12 -13.19
N PRO A 570 9.68 -11.26 -12.52
CA PRO A 570 10.37 -11.27 -11.23
C PRO A 570 11.71 -10.55 -11.30
N ALA A 571 12.01 -9.75 -10.29
CA ALA A 571 13.33 -9.12 -10.18
C ALA A 571 14.41 -10.18 -10.00
N PRO A 572 15.52 -10.16 -10.77
CA PRO A 572 16.62 -11.11 -10.63
C PRO A 572 17.17 -11.24 -9.20
N LEU A 573 17.24 -10.13 -8.46
CA LEU A 573 17.65 -10.14 -7.06
C LEU A 573 16.77 -11.05 -6.20
N LEU A 574 15.44 -11.04 -6.40
CA LEU A 574 14.54 -11.92 -5.66
C LEU A 574 14.80 -13.39 -5.96
N GLU A 575 15.05 -13.74 -7.23
CA GLU A 575 15.42 -15.10 -7.64
C GLU A 575 16.75 -15.55 -7.02
N HIS A 576 17.74 -14.65 -6.96
CA HIS A 576 19.05 -14.94 -6.36
C HIS A 576 18.93 -15.17 -4.85
N LEU A 577 18.13 -14.36 -4.14
CA LEU A 577 17.91 -14.55 -2.70
C LEU A 577 17.25 -15.91 -2.41
N VAL A 578 16.23 -16.28 -3.18
CA VAL A 578 15.57 -17.59 -3.04
C VAL A 578 16.54 -18.73 -3.33
N THR A 579 17.34 -18.62 -4.39
CA THR A 579 18.37 -19.61 -4.75
C THR A 579 19.44 -19.75 -3.65
N ALA A 580 19.79 -18.65 -2.99
CA ALA A 580 20.73 -18.64 -1.86
C ALA A 580 20.12 -19.18 -0.54
N GLY A 581 18.83 -19.51 -0.51
CA GLY A 581 18.13 -19.95 0.70
C GLY A 581 17.75 -18.80 1.66
N TYR A 582 17.82 -17.54 1.22
CA TYR A 582 17.45 -16.36 2.02
C TYR A 582 15.95 -16.12 1.91
N LEU A 583 15.18 -16.97 2.59
CA LEU A 583 13.72 -17.06 2.44
C LEU A 583 12.94 -16.13 3.37
N GLY A 584 13.59 -15.18 4.03
CA GLY A 584 12.98 -14.28 4.98
C GLY A 584 13.05 -14.78 6.43
N ARG A 585 12.13 -14.32 7.27
CA ARG A 585 12.12 -14.62 8.72
C ARG A 585 12.12 -16.11 9.03
N LYS A 586 11.43 -16.91 8.24
CA LYS A 586 11.35 -18.38 8.46
C LYS A 586 12.69 -19.10 8.32
N ALA A 587 13.62 -18.53 7.54
CA ALA A 587 14.96 -19.05 7.35
C ALA A 587 16.03 -18.31 8.17
N GLY A 588 15.61 -17.33 9.00
CA GLY A 588 16.52 -16.47 9.77
C GLY A 588 17.24 -15.41 8.92
N ARG A 589 17.04 -15.40 7.61
CA ARG A 589 17.65 -14.44 6.68
C ARG A 589 16.79 -14.24 5.42
N GLY A 590 16.67 -13.00 5.00
CA GLY A 590 16.02 -12.57 3.77
C GLY A 590 16.71 -11.32 3.23
N PHE A 591 15.97 -10.27 2.95
CA PHE A 591 16.52 -8.94 2.71
C PHE A 591 17.24 -8.40 3.96
N ARG A 592 16.82 -8.87 5.14
CA ARG A 592 17.45 -8.59 6.43
C ARG A 592 17.95 -9.85 7.10
N ASP A 593 18.88 -9.66 8.05
CA ASP A 593 19.38 -10.72 8.91
C ASP A 593 18.57 -10.77 10.22
N TYR A 594 18.03 -11.94 10.54
CA TYR A 594 17.21 -12.22 11.73
C TYR A 594 17.90 -13.21 12.67
N SER A 595 19.15 -13.60 12.39
CA SER A 595 19.86 -14.62 13.15
C SER A 595 20.26 -14.18 14.56
N ALA A 596 20.25 -12.87 14.84
CA ALA A 596 20.66 -12.28 16.12
C ALA A 596 19.47 -11.97 17.07
N ARG A 597 18.28 -12.53 16.85
CA ARG A 597 17.10 -12.30 17.72
C ARG A 597 16.68 -13.54 18.48
#